data_ec4146ea8a050ce14fc9b3abbe035b6c
#
_entry.id   ec4146ea8a050ce14fc9b3abbe035b6c
#
_cell.length_a   1.000
_cell.length_b   1.000
_cell.length_c   1.000
_cell.angle_alpha   90.00
_cell.angle_beta   90.00
_cell.angle_gamma   90.00
#
_symmetry.space_group_name_H-M   'P 1'
#
loop_
_entity.id
_entity.type
_entity.pdbx_description
1 polymer ?
#
loop_
_entity_poly.entity_id
_entity_poly.type
_entity_poly.pdbx_seq_one_letter_code
_entity_poly.pdbx_strand_id
1 'polypeptide(L)'
;MKYFKSLLFTLVGLFFAANLSAHALWIETNSSGKVGQAQQVKVYYGEYAENERDETGKWYSDVKELTLWLVGPDKQKIKLATTLGDNVASASFTPSKDGQYTLLVSHPAKDLAGTTKYHFLSSATVTIGKTAADIDGEAISNELKIYPAAGIKYKANSPVKLKALHNGSIKAGATVNVFSPVGWSVVLKTDKDGVAEFTPLWPGRYVIEVSDFQQKKGSTDGQDYEALWQGSTHSFEVK
;
A
#
# COMPACT_ATOMS: atom_id res chain seq x y z
N MET A 1 8.92 68.04 11.71
CA MET A 1 7.94 66.96 12.03
C MET A 1 8.01 65.98 10.86
N LYS A 2 8.72 64.89 11.04
CA LYS A 2 8.92 63.86 10.01
C LYS A 2 8.11 62.62 10.44
N TYR A 3 7.13 62.26 9.66
CA TYR A 3 6.32 61.06 9.87
C TYR A 3 7.11 59.85 9.39
N PHE A 4 7.49 58.99 10.33
CA PHE A 4 8.08 57.68 10.07
C PHE A 4 6.93 56.70 9.79
N LYS A 5 6.74 56.36 8.53
CA LYS A 5 5.78 55.30 8.15
C LYS A 5 6.47 53.95 8.29
N SER A 6 6.19 53.26 9.40
CA SER A 6 6.56 51.86 9.58
C SER A 6 5.72 51.01 8.63
N LEU A 7 6.35 50.47 7.60
CA LEU A 7 5.77 49.48 6.70
C LEU A 7 5.95 48.11 7.36
N LEU A 8 4.89 47.66 8.02
CA LEU A 8 4.84 46.32 8.60
C LEU A 8 4.63 45.33 7.44
N PHE A 9 5.71 44.72 6.98
CA PHE A 9 5.67 43.60 6.05
C PHE A 9 5.18 42.37 6.82
N THR A 10 3.87 42.10 6.75
CA THR A 10 3.31 40.84 7.24
C THR A 10 3.69 39.78 6.22
N LEU A 11 4.75 39.03 6.52
CA LEU A 11 5.13 37.84 5.80
C LEU A 11 4.09 36.74 6.13
N VAL A 12 3.03 36.70 5.34
CA VAL A 12 2.10 35.56 5.35
C VAL A 12 2.86 34.39 4.74
N GLY A 13 3.50 33.62 5.60
CA GLY A 13 4.01 32.32 5.21
C GLY A 13 2.84 31.44 4.80
N LEU A 14 2.57 31.35 3.50
CA LEU A 14 1.79 30.26 2.93
C LEU A 14 2.56 28.99 3.21
N PHE A 15 2.21 28.30 4.30
CA PHE A 15 2.46 26.89 4.44
C PHE A 15 1.62 26.21 3.36
N PHE A 16 2.20 26.08 2.17
CA PHE A 16 1.81 25.00 1.28
C PHE A 16 2.16 23.72 2.05
N ALA A 17 1.16 23.14 2.72
CA ALA A 17 1.17 21.72 2.98
C ALA A 17 1.17 21.07 1.59
N ALA A 18 2.37 20.93 1.00
CA ALA A 18 2.57 19.99 -0.07
C ALA A 18 2.13 18.67 0.56
N ASN A 19 0.99 18.17 0.13
CA ASN A 19 0.71 16.77 0.26
C ASN A 19 1.88 16.10 -0.46
N LEU A 20 2.87 15.67 0.28
CA LEU A 20 3.89 14.77 -0.20
C LEU A 20 3.16 13.45 -0.45
N SER A 21 2.41 13.43 -1.54
CA SER A 21 1.91 12.22 -2.12
C SER A 21 3.15 11.44 -2.52
N ALA A 22 3.49 10.44 -1.74
CA ALA A 22 4.62 9.59 -2.08
C ALA A 22 4.08 8.52 -3.01
N HIS A 23 4.68 8.42 -4.21
CA HIS A 23 4.40 7.32 -5.12
C HIS A 23 4.40 6.00 -4.36
N ALA A 24 3.40 5.19 -4.60
CA ALA A 24 3.22 3.91 -3.94
C ALA A 24 3.16 2.77 -4.96
N LEU A 25 3.49 1.57 -4.52
CA LEU A 25 3.12 0.34 -5.22
C LEU A 25 1.75 -0.11 -4.75
N TRP A 26 0.89 -0.58 -5.66
CA TRP A 26 -0.32 -1.31 -5.27
C TRP A 26 -0.60 -2.47 -6.21
N ILE A 27 -1.29 -3.48 -5.68
CA ILE A 27 -1.66 -4.68 -6.42
C ILE A 27 -3.13 -4.64 -6.76
N GLU A 28 -3.47 -4.88 -8.02
CA GLU A 28 -4.83 -5.08 -8.48
C GLU A 28 -5.04 -6.52 -8.94
N THR A 29 -6.06 -7.15 -8.39
CA THR A 29 -6.52 -8.49 -8.76
C THR A 29 -8.00 -8.63 -8.40
N ASN A 30 -8.70 -9.62 -8.92
CA ASN A 30 -10.04 -9.94 -8.44
C ASN A 30 -9.95 -10.48 -7.00
N SER A 31 -10.79 -9.97 -6.10
CA SER A 31 -10.81 -10.41 -4.69
C SER A 31 -11.31 -11.85 -4.48
N SER A 32 -11.88 -12.47 -5.54
CA SER A 32 -12.38 -13.84 -5.48
C SER A 32 -12.21 -14.56 -6.82
N GLY A 33 -12.15 -15.90 -6.74
CA GLY A 33 -12.00 -16.75 -7.92
C GLY A 33 -12.44 -18.19 -7.67
N LYS A 34 -12.11 -19.07 -8.62
CA LYS A 34 -12.40 -20.50 -8.55
C LYS A 34 -11.14 -21.32 -8.81
N VAL A 35 -11.07 -22.50 -8.21
CA VAL A 35 -10.01 -23.48 -8.48
C VAL A 35 -9.96 -23.77 -9.99
N GLY A 36 -8.74 -23.86 -10.52
CA GLY A 36 -8.46 -24.12 -11.91
C GLY A 36 -8.67 -22.95 -12.87
N GLN A 37 -9.15 -21.78 -12.38
CA GLN A 37 -9.29 -20.56 -13.20
C GLN A 37 -8.14 -19.59 -12.94
N ALA A 38 -7.49 -19.12 -14.01
CA ALA A 38 -6.41 -18.17 -13.91
C ALA A 38 -6.87 -16.84 -13.29
N GLN A 39 -6.13 -16.37 -12.31
CA GLN A 39 -6.26 -15.06 -11.68
C GLN A 39 -5.23 -14.11 -12.25
N GLN A 40 -5.67 -12.99 -12.79
CA GLN A 40 -4.79 -11.94 -13.28
C GLN A 40 -4.36 -11.04 -12.13
N VAL A 41 -3.09 -10.68 -12.13
CA VAL A 41 -2.48 -9.78 -11.14
C VAL A 41 -1.77 -8.66 -11.86
N LYS A 42 -1.99 -7.45 -11.41
CA LYS A 42 -1.35 -6.24 -11.92
C LYS A 42 -0.73 -5.48 -10.75
N VAL A 43 0.52 -5.08 -10.90
CA VAL A 43 1.21 -4.21 -9.95
C VAL A 43 1.46 -2.90 -10.64
N TYR A 44 1.07 -1.81 -10.01
CA TYR A 44 1.25 -0.45 -10.48
C TYR A 44 2.14 0.33 -9.53
N TYR A 45 2.74 1.38 -10.05
CA TYR A 45 3.47 2.39 -9.31
C TYR A 45 2.99 3.77 -9.74
N GLY A 46 2.78 4.69 -8.80
CA GLY A 46 2.27 6.04 -9.05
C GLY A 46 1.40 6.55 -7.91
N GLU A 47 0.45 7.42 -8.24
CA GLU A 47 -0.48 8.07 -7.32
C GLU A 47 -1.90 7.53 -7.51
N TYR A 48 -2.31 6.59 -6.65
CA TYR A 48 -3.64 5.98 -6.78
C TYR A 48 -4.78 7.00 -6.66
N ALA A 49 -4.65 7.98 -5.75
CA ALA A 49 -5.66 9.04 -5.54
C ALA A 49 -5.94 9.85 -6.82
N GLU A 50 -4.91 10.13 -7.60
CA GLU A 50 -4.97 10.90 -8.85
C GLU A 50 -5.24 10.00 -10.08
N ASN A 51 -5.44 8.69 -9.86
CA ASN A 51 -5.52 7.69 -10.93
C ASN A 51 -4.28 7.69 -11.86
N GLU A 52 -3.14 8.12 -11.33
CA GLU A 52 -1.88 8.17 -12.05
C GLU A 52 -1.16 6.83 -11.94
N ARG A 53 -0.71 6.32 -13.09
CA ARG A 53 0.08 5.10 -13.22
C ARG A 53 1.28 5.42 -14.08
N ASP A 54 2.43 5.47 -13.46
CA ASP A 54 3.68 5.81 -14.13
C ASP A 54 4.05 4.78 -15.19
N GLU A 55 4.63 5.26 -16.27
CA GLU A 55 5.30 4.40 -17.24
C GLU A 55 6.41 3.60 -16.55
N THR A 56 6.50 2.30 -16.80
CA THR A 56 7.47 1.42 -16.13
C THR A 56 8.92 1.86 -16.30
N GLY A 57 9.22 2.57 -17.39
CA GLY A 57 10.54 3.18 -17.62
C GLY A 57 10.87 4.35 -16.69
N LYS A 58 9.87 4.92 -16.01
CA LYS A 58 9.97 6.05 -15.09
C LYS A 58 9.80 5.65 -13.61
N TRP A 59 9.57 4.39 -13.32
CA TRP A 59 9.48 3.91 -11.94
C TRP A 59 10.77 4.21 -11.19
N TYR A 60 10.63 4.68 -9.95
CA TYR A 60 11.76 5.10 -9.15
C TYR A 60 12.79 3.96 -8.98
N SER A 61 14.07 4.31 -9.19
CA SER A 61 15.19 3.37 -9.01
C SER A 61 14.99 2.07 -9.80
N ASP A 62 15.01 0.96 -9.12
CA ASP A 62 14.82 -0.39 -9.62
C ASP A 62 13.46 -1.01 -9.27
N VAL A 63 12.46 -0.19 -8.91
CA VAL A 63 11.12 -0.67 -8.50
C VAL A 63 10.49 -1.57 -9.57
N LYS A 64 10.76 -1.36 -10.85
CA LYS A 64 10.32 -2.24 -11.96
C LYS A 64 10.88 -3.67 -11.87
N GLU A 65 11.96 -3.89 -11.12
CA GLU A 65 12.58 -5.19 -10.89
C GLU A 65 11.99 -5.92 -9.68
N LEU A 66 10.87 -5.42 -9.15
CA LEU A 66 10.16 -5.99 -8.02
C LEU A 66 9.97 -7.50 -8.14
N THR A 67 9.92 -8.17 -7.00
CA THR A 67 9.50 -9.56 -6.94
C THR A 67 8.07 -9.65 -6.40
N LEU A 68 7.18 -10.25 -7.20
CA LEU A 68 5.82 -10.57 -6.80
C LEU A 68 5.77 -11.98 -6.22
N TRP A 69 5.28 -12.08 -5.00
CA TRP A 69 5.13 -13.35 -4.28
C TRP A 69 3.66 -13.73 -4.14
N LEU A 70 3.38 -15.02 -4.20
CA LEU A 70 2.09 -15.62 -3.88
C LEU A 70 2.25 -16.54 -2.67
N VAL A 71 1.45 -16.33 -1.63
CA VAL A 71 1.33 -17.23 -0.47
C VAL A 71 0.01 -17.96 -0.59
N GLY A 72 0.03 -19.27 -0.69
CA GLY A 72 -1.15 -20.12 -0.78
C GLY A 72 -1.76 -20.45 0.59
N PRO A 73 -2.90 -21.17 0.61
CA PRO A 73 -3.56 -21.61 1.85
C PRO A 73 -2.69 -22.55 2.71
N ASP A 74 -1.71 -23.20 2.10
CA ASP A 74 -0.70 -24.05 2.77
C ASP A 74 0.50 -23.27 3.30
N LYS A 75 0.44 -21.94 3.26
CA LYS A 75 1.53 -21.03 3.66
C LYS A 75 2.80 -21.15 2.80
N GLN A 76 2.77 -21.90 1.71
CA GLN A 76 3.89 -21.90 0.78
C GLN A 76 3.96 -20.58 0.03
N LYS A 77 5.16 -20.02 -0.04
CA LYS A 77 5.47 -18.76 -0.72
C LYS A 77 6.21 -19.08 -2.02
N ILE A 78 5.62 -18.71 -3.15
CA ILE A 78 6.18 -18.91 -4.48
C ILE A 78 6.34 -17.57 -5.19
N LYS A 79 7.39 -17.46 -6.01
CA LYS A 79 7.62 -16.29 -6.88
C LYS A 79 6.76 -16.42 -8.13
N LEU A 80 6.01 -15.38 -8.45
CA LEU A 80 5.32 -15.27 -9.73
C LEU A 80 6.22 -14.58 -10.76
N ALA A 81 6.25 -15.12 -11.97
CA ALA A 81 6.89 -14.44 -13.08
C ALA A 81 6.06 -13.21 -13.47
N THR A 82 6.73 -12.07 -13.60
CA THR A 82 6.13 -10.81 -14.01
C THR A 82 6.56 -10.43 -15.43
N THR A 83 5.65 -9.80 -16.16
CA THR A 83 5.91 -9.20 -17.48
C THR A 83 5.62 -7.71 -17.37
N LEU A 84 6.59 -6.87 -17.76
CA LEU A 84 6.42 -5.42 -17.79
C LEU A 84 5.62 -5.02 -19.04
N GLY A 85 4.61 -4.19 -18.85
CA GLY A 85 3.92 -3.43 -19.88
C GLY A 85 4.26 -1.94 -19.76
N ASP A 86 3.50 -1.08 -20.45
CA ASP A 86 3.79 0.36 -20.51
C ASP A 86 3.80 1.03 -19.12
N ASN A 87 2.83 0.68 -18.27
CA ASN A 87 2.64 1.25 -16.93
C ASN A 87 2.29 0.20 -15.86
N VAL A 88 2.63 -1.06 -16.08
CA VAL A 88 2.18 -2.17 -15.23
C VAL A 88 3.17 -3.32 -15.25
N ALA A 89 3.36 -3.98 -14.12
CA ALA A 89 3.93 -5.32 -14.05
C ALA A 89 2.80 -6.34 -13.89
N SER A 90 2.65 -7.23 -14.86
CA SER A 90 1.55 -8.19 -14.93
C SER A 90 2.04 -9.60 -14.59
N ALA A 91 1.19 -10.36 -13.92
CA ALA A 91 1.40 -11.78 -13.63
C ALA A 91 0.05 -12.53 -13.64
N SER A 92 0.10 -13.83 -13.55
CA SER A 92 -1.08 -14.66 -13.31
C SER A 92 -0.73 -15.88 -12.48
N PHE A 93 -1.73 -16.42 -11.79
CA PHE A 93 -1.61 -17.72 -11.12
C PHE A 93 -2.92 -18.50 -11.27
N THR A 94 -2.83 -19.82 -11.25
CA THR A 94 -4.00 -20.70 -11.26
C THR A 94 -4.08 -21.40 -9.91
N PRO A 95 -5.09 -21.09 -9.09
CA PRO A 95 -5.24 -21.71 -7.78
C PRO A 95 -5.60 -23.20 -7.93
N SER A 96 -4.93 -24.06 -7.15
CA SER A 96 -5.15 -25.54 -7.18
C SER A 96 -6.13 -26.02 -6.11
N LYS A 97 -6.49 -25.18 -5.15
CA LYS A 97 -7.40 -25.51 -4.04
C LYS A 97 -8.14 -24.29 -3.53
N ASP A 98 -9.23 -24.54 -2.80
CA ASP A 98 -9.96 -23.48 -2.08
C ASP A 98 -9.10 -22.90 -0.96
N GLY A 99 -9.35 -21.63 -0.62
CA GLY A 99 -8.70 -20.94 0.47
C GLY A 99 -8.31 -19.51 0.12
N GLN A 100 -7.57 -18.89 1.03
CA GLN A 100 -7.00 -17.55 0.81
C GLN A 100 -5.63 -17.64 0.17
N TYR A 101 -5.44 -16.82 -0.85
CA TYR A 101 -4.15 -16.57 -1.50
C TYR A 101 -3.77 -15.11 -1.25
N THR A 102 -2.56 -14.87 -0.80
CA THR A 102 -2.04 -13.53 -0.53
C THR A 102 -0.94 -13.19 -1.52
N LEU A 103 -1.10 -12.09 -2.21
CA LEU A 103 -0.09 -11.50 -3.08
C LEU A 103 0.73 -10.48 -2.30
N LEU A 104 2.03 -10.46 -2.50
CA LEU A 104 2.96 -9.61 -1.75
C LEU A 104 4.04 -9.05 -2.65
N VAL A 105 4.35 -7.77 -2.44
CA VAL A 105 5.59 -7.13 -2.88
C VAL A 105 6.27 -6.55 -1.65
N SER A 106 7.59 -6.75 -1.56
CA SER A 106 8.49 -6.06 -0.63
C SER A 106 9.73 -5.73 -1.43
N HIS A 107 9.92 -4.44 -1.75
CA HIS A 107 10.99 -3.97 -2.61
C HIS A 107 11.71 -2.77 -1.96
N PRO A 108 12.86 -3.00 -1.30
CA PRO A 108 13.75 -1.93 -0.90
C PRO A 108 14.44 -1.36 -2.14
N ALA A 109 14.13 -0.12 -2.51
CA ALA A 109 14.70 0.53 -3.69
C ALA A 109 16.23 0.63 -3.59
N LYS A 110 16.95 0.43 -4.70
CA LYS A 110 18.40 0.46 -4.74
C LYS A 110 18.95 1.86 -4.46
N ASP A 111 18.40 2.87 -5.14
CA ASP A 111 18.88 4.22 -5.01
C ASP A 111 18.31 4.91 -3.76
N LEU A 112 19.06 5.86 -3.23
CA LEU A 112 18.63 6.72 -2.14
C LEU A 112 17.98 7.99 -2.69
N ALA A 113 16.94 8.50 -2.02
CA ALA A 113 16.44 9.86 -2.24
C ALA A 113 17.10 10.78 -1.20
N GLY A 114 18.17 11.47 -1.60
CA GLY A 114 19.05 12.16 -0.67
C GLY A 114 19.74 11.16 0.25
N THR A 115 19.45 11.22 1.55
CA THR A 115 19.95 10.26 2.57
C THR A 115 18.86 9.30 3.04
N THR A 116 17.73 9.22 2.33
CA THR A 116 16.61 8.35 2.71
C THR A 116 16.57 7.10 1.84
N LYS A 117 16.55 5.94 2.48
CA LYS A 117 16.26 4.65 1.86
C LYS A 117 14.75 4.47 1.77
N TYR A 118 14.24 4.14 0.57
CA TYR A 118 12.83 3.85 0.34
C TYR A 118 12.59 2.34 0.30
N HIS A 119 11.49 1.90 0.92
CA HIS A 119 11.06 0.51 0.91
C HIS A 119 9.57 0.45 0.57
N PHE A 120 9.26 -0.04 -0.61
CA PHE A 120 7.90 -0.16 -1.13
C PHE A 120 7.32 -1.54 -0.80
N LEU A 121 6.15 -1.56 -0.17
CA LEU A 121 5.47 -2.76 0.27
C LEU A 121 4.04 -2.73 -0.28
N SER A 122 3.54 -3.86 -0.73
CA SER A 122 2.15 -3.98 -1.17
C SER A 122 1.61 -5.37 -0.88
N SER A 123 0.31 -5.46 -0.70
CA SER A 123 -0.40 -6.73 -0.55
C SER A 123 -1.80 -6.69 -1.14
N ALA A 124 -2.31 -7.87 -1.50
CA ALA A 124 -3.71 -8.08 -1.86
C ALA A 124 -4.10 -9.52 -1.52
N THR A 125 -5.37 -9.74 -1.19
CA THR A 125 -5.90 -11.07 -0.85
C THR A 125 -6.96 -11.50 -1.85
N VAL A 126 -6.86 -12.77 -2.29
CA VAL A 126 -7.81 -13.43 -3.18
C VAL A 126 -8.42 -14.62 -2.47
N THR A 127 -9.74 -14.67 -2.40
CA THR A 127 -10.48 -15.80 -1.84
C THR A 127 -10.92 -16.74 -2.96
N ILE A 128 -10.50 -17.99 -2.90
CA ILE A 128 -10.86 -19.02 -3.86
C ILE A 128 -11.88 -19.97 -3.25
N GLY A 129 -13.00 -20.18 -3.95
CA GLY A 129 -14.06 -21.07 -3.49
C GLY A 129 -14.85 -20.52 -2.31
N LYS A 130 -15.29 -21.44 -1.43
CA LYS A 130 -16.10 -21.12 -0.25
C LYS A 130 -15.20 -21.07 0.98
N THR A 131 -14.67 -19.91 1.27
CA THR A 131 -13.89 -19.66 2.49
C THR A 131 -14.61 -18.59 3.30
N ALA A 132 -14.84 -18.87 4.59
CA ALA A 132 -15.53 -17.98 5.54
C ALA A 132 -14.57 -17.37 6.55
N ALA A 133 -13.28 -17.34 6.26
CA ALA A 133 -12.27 -16.85 7.20
C ALA A 133 -11.96 -15.37 6.97
N ASP A 134 -11.59 -14.67 8.02
CA ASP A 134 -11.00 -13.34 7.98
C ASP A 134 -9.68 -13.35 7.21
N ILE A 135 -9.20 -12.17 6.81
CA ILE A 135 -7.88 -12.07 6.18
C ILE A 135 -6.82 -12.57 7.17
N ASP A 136 -6.05 -13.56 6.72
CA ASP A 136 -4.91 -14.05 7.46
C ASP A 136 -3.77 -13.02 7.42
N GLY A 137 -3.71 -12.18 8.44
CA GLY A 137 -2.68 -11.17 8.56
C GLY A 137 -1.26 -11.74 8.71
N GLU A 138 -1.11 -13.02 9.08
CA GLU A 138 0.20 -13.68 9.13
C GLU A 138 0.71 -14.03 7.73
N ALA A 139 -0.19 -14.34 6.79
CA ALA A 139 0.18 -14.55 5.39
C ALA A 139 0.72 -13.27 4.74
N ILE A 140 0.41 -12.09 5.28
CA ILE A 140 1.01 -10.82 4.87
C ILE A 140 2.35 -10.68 5.61
N SER A 141 3.42 -11.20 5.03
CA SER A 141 4.75 -11.23 5.67
C SER A 141 5.54 -9.92 5.55
N ASN A 142 4.95 -8.86 5.01
CA ASN A 142 5.56 -7.53 4.93
C ASN A 142 5.82 -6.96 6.33
N GLU A 143 6.95 -6.29 6.51
CA GLU A 143 7.35 -5.69 7.79
C GLU A 143 6.36 -4.64 8.27
N LEU A 144 6.02 -3.68 7.40
CA LEU A 144 4.91 -2.75 7.61
C LEU A 144 3.72 -3.27 6.81
N LYS A 145 2.57 -3.39 7.43
CA LYS A 145 1.36 -3.88 6.78
C LYS A 145 0.11 -3.23 7.33
N ILE A 146 -0.86 -3.06 6.44
CA ILE A 146 -2.23 -2.66 6.75
C ILE A 146 -3.17 -3.57 5.97
N TYR A 147 -4.28 -3.96 6.58
CA TYR A 147 -5.29 -4.80 5.94
C TYR A 147 -6.63 -4.70 6.68
N PRO A 148 -7.76 -5.01 6.03
CA PRO A 148 -9.04 -5.13 6.71
C PRO A 148 -9.02 -6.21 7.79
N ALA A 149 -9.36 -5.85 9.03
CA ALA A 149 -9.14 -6.68 10.22
C ALA A 149 -10.14 -7.84 10.38
N ALA A 150 -11.29 -7.78 9.70
CA ALA A 150 -12.33 -8.77 9.78
C ALA A 150 -13.13 -8.83 8.48
N GLY A 151 -13.57 -10.05 8.13
CA GLY A 151 -14.35 -10.29 6.93
C GLY A 151 -13.55 -10.35 5.64
N ILE A 152 -14.17 -10.95 4.63
CA ILE A 152 -13.64 -11.05 3.26
C ILE A 152 -14.63 -10.48 2.24
N LYS A 153 -15.78 -10.02 2.71
CA LYS A 153 -16.85 -9.43 1.90
C LYS A 153 -17.27 -8.10 2.50
N TYR A 154 -16.73 -7.05 1.95
CA TYR A 154 -17.02 -5.68 2.38
C TYR A 154 -18.18 -5.14 1.53
N LYS A 155 -19.07 -4.37 2.16
CA LYS A 155 -20.23 -3.77 1.49
C LYS A 155 -20.17 -2.26 1.65
N ALA A 156 -20.67 -1.54 0.64
CA ALA A 156 -20.92 -0.11 0.76
C ALA A 156 -21.87 0.16 1.93
N ASN A 157 -21.64 1.27 2.63
CA ASN A 157 -22.39 1.72 3.82
C ASN A 157 -22.29 0.77 5.03
N SER A 158 -21.26 -0.10 5.07
CA SER A 158 -20.97 -0.92 6.25
C SER A 158 -19.55 -0.64 6.74
N PRO A 159 -19.33 -0.48 8.07
CA PRO A 159 -18.02 -0.14 8.60
C PRO A 159 -16.98 -1.23 8.32
N VAL A 160 -15.78 -0.81 7.98
CA VAL A 160 -14.61 -1.64 7.75
C VAL A 160 -13.52 -1.25 8.74
N LYS A 161 -13.06 -2.20 9.55
CA LYS A 161 -11.92 -2.03 10.45
C LYS A 161 -10.63 -2.40 9.73
N LEU A 162 -9.63 -1.54 9.84
CA LEU A 162 -8.31 -1.70 9.29
C LEU A 162 -7.32 -1.94 10.41
N LYS A 163 -6.42 -2.90 10.26
CA LYS A 163 -5.38 -3.20 11.24
C LYS A 163 -4.01 -2.92 10.67
N ALA A 164 -3.21 -2.12 11.37
CA ALA A 164 -1.84 -1.80 11.03
C ALA A 164 -0.85 -2.46 11.99
N LEU A 165 0.16 -3.13 11.44
CA LEU A 165 1.24 -3.77 12.18
C LEU A 165 2.60 -3.36 11.59
N HIS A 166 3.61 -3.28 12.48
CA HIS A 166 5.01 -3.10 12.09
C HIS A 166 5.87 -4.14 12.78
N ASN A 167 6.59 -4.96 12.03
CA ASN A 167 7.39 -6.09 12.54
C ASN A 167 6.58 -7.02 13.48
N GLY A 168 5.32 -7.29 13.10
CA GLY A 168 4.41 -8.13 13.88
C GLY A 168 3.78 -7.43 15.10
N SER A 169 4.24 -6.24 15.48
CA SER A 169 3.73 -5.47 16.60
C SER A 169 2.64 -4.48 16.16
N ILE A 170 1.72 -4.15 17.06
CA ILE A 170 0.68 -3.15 16.84
C ILE A 170 1.30 -1.80 16.47
N LYS A 171 0.81 -1.18 15.38
CA LYS A 171 1.20 0.15 14.95
C LYS A 171 0.13 1.16 15.38
N ALA A 172 0.18 1.58 16.64
CA ALA A 172 -0.71 2.62 17.17
C ALA A 172 -0.34 4.01 16.65
N GLY A 173 -1.34 4.88 16.47
CA GLY A 173 -1.15 6.26 16.03
C GLY A 173 -0.69 6.40 14.58
N ALA A 174 -0.69 5.31 13.79
CA ALA A 174 -0.31 5.35 12.39
C ALA A 174 -1.31 6.18 11.57
N THR A 175 -0.80 7.00 10.67
CA THR A 175 -1.62 7.66 9.65
C THR A 175 -1.96 6.64 8.58
N VAL A 176 -3.25 6.52 8.27
CA VAL A 176 -3.81 5.61 7.26
C VAL A 176 -4.53 6.42 6.22
N ASN A 177 -4.11 6.34 4.99
CA ASN A 177 -4.82 6.89 3.83
C ASN A 177 -5.74 5.80 3.26
N VAL A 178 -6.99 6.16 2.99
CA VAL A 178 -7.97 5.29 2.33
C VAL A 178 -8.36 5.96 1.03
N PHE A 179 -8.17 5.28 -0.09
CA PHE A 179 -8.50 5.76 -1.42
C PHE A 179 -9.66 4.94 -2.00
N SER A 180 -10.67 5.63 -2.50
CA SER A 180 -11.87 5.02 -3.10
C SER A 180 -11.72 4.85 -4.62
N PRO A 181 -12.60 4.03 -5.24
CA PRO A 181 -12.61 3.85 -6.70
C PRO A 181 -13.04 5.10 -7.50
N VAL A 182 -13.57 6.12 -6.83
CA VAL A 182 -14.11 7.35 -7.45
C VAL A 182 -13.28 8.60 -7.16
N GLY A 183 -12.04 8.44 -6.67
CA GLY A 183 -11.13 9.56 -6.38
C GLY A 183 -11.37 10.24 -5.02
N TRP A 184 -12.33 9.75 -4.19
CA TRP A 184 -12.46 10.23 -2.82
C TRP A 184 -11.41 9.58 -1.92
N SER A 185 -10.88 10.35 -0.99
CA SER A 185 -9.93 9.84 -0.01
C SER A 185 -10.24 10.35 1.40
N VAL A 186 -9.77 9.61 2.40
CA VAL A 186 -9.82 10.02 3.81
C VAL A 186 -8.56 9.61 4.53
N VAL A 187 -8.13 10.46 5.45
CA VAL A 187 -6.99 10.22 6.34
C VAL A 187 -7.51 9.84 7.73
N LEU A 188 -7.08 8.72 8.24
CA LEU A 188 -7.44 8.18 9.54
C LEU A 188 -6.19 8.04 10.41
N LYS A 189 -6.40 7.77 11.71
CA LYS A 189 -5.34 7.34 12.61
C LYS A 189 -5.75 6.05 13.31
N THR A 190 -4.80 5.13 13.45
CA THR A 190 -5.03 3.93 14.25
C THR A 190 -5.08 4.26 15.74
N ASP A 191 -5.93 3.57 16.46
CA ASP A 191 -6.05 3.62 17.91
C ASP A 191 -4.89 2.88 18.63
N LYS A 192 -5.00 2.74 19.95
CA LYS A 192 -4.01 2.02 20.78
C LYS A 192 -3.85 0.54 20.41
N ASP A 193 -4.84 -0.06 19.76
CA ASP A 193 -4.87 -1.45 19.31
C ASP A 193 -4.45 -1.60 17.83
N GLY A 194 -3.99 -0.49 17.22
CA GLY A 194 -3.55 -0.43 15.83
C GLY A 194 -4.70 -0.50 14.83
N VAL A 195 -5.91 -0.14 15.25
CA VAL A 195 -7.13 -0.23 14.45
C VAL A 195 -7.59 1.17 14.03
N ALA A 196 -7.94 1.31 12.75
CA ALA A 196 -8.69 2.44 12.22
C ALA A 196 -10.01 1.92 11.62
N GLU A 197 -11.04 2.75 11.55
CA GLU A 197 -12.34 2.36 10.99
C GLU A 197 -12.84 3.43 10.02
N PHE A 198 -13.43 2.99 8.91
CA PHE A 198 -14.15 3.86 7.98
C PHE A 198 -15.36 3.14 7.38
N THR A 199 -16.27 3.90 6.80
CA THR A 199 -17.42 3.36 6.08
C THR A 199 -17.26 3.66 4.60
N PRO A 200 -17.02 2.65 3.74
CA PRO A 200 -16.97 2.83 2.30
C PRO A 200 -18.36 3.23 1.76
N LEU A 201 -18.40 4.24 0.89
CA LEU A 201 -19.65 4.75 0.33
C LEU A 201 -19.99 4.13 -1.02
N TRP A 202 -19.01 3.69 -1.76
CA TRP A 202 -19.17 3.18 -3.13
C TRP A 202 -18.67 1.73 -3.25
N PRO A 203 -19.31 0.90 -4.08
CA PRO A 203 -18.72 -0.36 -4.50
C PRO A 203 -17.51 -0.12 -5.41
N GLY A 204 -16.57 -1.05 -5.39
CA GLY A 204 -15.35 -1.01 -6.20
C GLY A 204 -14.10 -1.27 -5.39
N ARG A 205 -12.94 -1.04 -6.02
CA ARG A 205 -11.64 -1.27 -5.40
C ARG A 205 -11.25 -0.10 -4.52
N TYR A 206 -10.89 -0.42 -3.29
CA TYR A 206 -10.23 0.48 -2.36
C TYR A 206 -8.76 0.11 -2.23
N VAL A 207 -7.91 1.12 -2.11
CA VAL A 207 -6.52 0.97 -1.70
C VAL A 207 -6.36 1.69 -0.37
N ILE A 208 -5.78 1.02 0.59
CA ILE A 208 -5.40 1.58 1.88
C ILE A 208 -3.88 1.62 1.97
N GLU A 209 -3.36 2.68 2.57
CA GLU A 209 -1.94 2.90 2.70
C GLU A 209 -1.58 3.29 4.13
N VAL A 210 -0.47 2.77 4.61
CA VAL A 210 0.21 3.21 5.83
C VAL A 210 1.68 3.46 5.50
N SER A 211 2.23 4.53 6.02
CA SER A 211 3.67 4.82 5.90
C SER A 211 4.33 4.95 7.25
N ASP A 212 5.63 4.71 7.27
CA ASP A 212 6.49 4.88 8.44
C ASP A 212 7.81 5.52 8.02
N PHE A 213 8.20 6.57 8.72
CA PHE A 213 9.47 7.25 8.53
C PHE A 213 10.29 7.16 9.81
N GLN A 214 11.48 6.60 9.69
CA GLN A 214 12.39 6.38 10.81
C GLN A 214 13.73 7.09 10.58
N GLN A 215 14.20 7.81 11.57
CA GLN A 215 15.61 8.25 11.65
C GLN A 215 16.45 7.02 12.00
N LYS A 216 16.86 6.28 10.99
CA LYS A 216 17.58 5.01 11.13
C LYS A 216 18.73 4.97 10.16
N LYS A 217 19.93 5.05 10.71
CA LYS A 217 21.17 4.90 9.93
C LYS A 217 21.38 3.45 9.49
N GLY A 218 21.92 3.29 8.31
CA GLY A 218 22.29 1.99 7.78
C GLY A 218 23.08 2.14 6.49
N SER A 219 23.41 1.02 5.85
CA SER A 219 24.10 0.99 4.56
C SER A 219 23.43 -0.02 3.64
N THR A 220 23.39 0.28 2.34
CA THR A 220 22.86 -0.58 1.28
C THR A 220 23.71 -0.41 0.03
N ASP A 221 24.19 -1.49 -0.56
CA ASP A 221 25.02 -1.48 -1.77
C ASP A 221 26.21 -0.50 -1.70
N GLY A 222 26.81 -0.35 -0.50
CA GLY A 222 27.93 0.56 -0.27
C GLY A 222 27.57 2.03 -0.11
N GLN A 223 26.27 2.36 -0.05
CA GLN A 223 25.76 3.71 0.19
C GLN A 223 25.17 3.80 1.61
N ASP A 224 25.62 4.78 2.39
CA ASP A 224 25.08 5.04 3.73
C ASP A 224 23.81 5.87 3.65
N TYR A 225 22.82 5.53 4.46
CA TYR A 225 21.58 6.30 4.61
C TYR A 225 21.35 6.69 6.08
N GLU A 226 20.61 7.78 6.30
CA GLU A 226 20.29 8.32 7.63
C GLU A 226 18.84 8.09 8.02
N ALA A 227 17.97 7.82 7.05
CA ALA A 227 16.56 7.58 7.27
C ALA A 227 16.05 6.42 6.42
N LEU A 228 15.01 5.74 6.93
CA LEU A 228 14.25 4.72 6.24
C LEU A 228 12.79 5.16 6.14
N TRP A 229 12.27 5.24 4.93
CA TRP A 229 10.85 5.36 4.66
C TRP A 229 10.28 4.04 4.16
N GLN A 230 9.19 3.62 4.74
CA GLN A 230 8.43 2.44 4.32
C GLN A 230 7.01 2.86 3.98
N GLY A 231 6.53 2.54 2.79
CA GLY A 231 5.14 2.70 2.38
C GLY A 231 4.52 1.34 2.09
N SER A 232 3.39 1.04 2.69
CA SER A 232 2.70 -0.24 2.55
C SER A 232 1.25 -0.04 2.16
N THR A 233 0.85 -0.67 1.06
CA THR A 233 -0.53 -0.66 0.58
C THR A 233 -1.20 -2.03 0.74
N HIS A 234 -2.53 -2.01 0.82
CA HIS A 234 -3.37 -3.20 0.64
C HIS A 234 -4.59 -2.85 -0.19
N SER A 235 -4.89 -3.70 -1.18
CA SER A 235 -6.06 -3.52 -2.04
C SER A 235 -7.14 -4.54 -1.72
N PHE A 236 -8.38 -4.08 -1.65
CA PHE A 236 -9.54 -4.93 -1.45
C PHE A 236 -10.77 -4.39 -2.20
N GLU A 237 -11.81 -5.21 -2.35
CA GLU A 237 -13.03 -4.83 -3.06
C GLU A 237 -14.22 -4.73 -2.12
N VAL A 238 -15.00 -3.66 -2.32
CA VAL A 238 -16.30 -3.38 -1.70
C VAL A 238 -17.42 -3.66 -2.71
N LYS A 239 -18.48 -4.33 -2.29
CA LYS A 239 -19.66 -4.68 -3.10
C LYS A 239 -20.86 -3.82 -2.76
#